data_c8ffa3bddc6d2025d3b0ec6ebd1fd10e
#
_entry.id   c8ffa3bddc6d2025d3b0ec6ebd1fd10e
#
_cell.length_a   1.000
_cell.length_b   1.000
_cell.length_c   1.000
_cell.angle_alpha   90.00
_cell.angle_beta   90.00
_cell.angle_gamma   90.00
#
_symmetry.space_group_name_H-M   'P 1'
#
loop_
_entity.id
_entity.type
_entity.pdbx_description
1 polymer ?
#
loop_
_entity_poly.entity_id
_entity_poly.type
_entity_poly.pdbx_seq_one_letter_code
_entity_poly.pdbx_strand_id
1 'polypeptide(L)'
;FGCNVPAVMATRTMDRVTDRILTVLMAPFMSCGARLPVYVLFAVAFFPKNGQNLVFGLYLIGIAAAVLTGFLVKKLILPDAGGSFVMEIPPYHIPTVKGVLIRTWDRLKSFVCRAGRVIVVLVACLSILNSLGTDGSFGNEDSDRSVLSEIGRTIAPVLSPMGVTQENWPAAVGVFTGVLAKEAVIGTMNSLYESMARVENAKGSDAGEEPEEPWSFKATVSEACASVVDNLKALSDSVLDPLGIAATEEETEASLSETDQATGADMMRRLFGSDTAAFAYLLLILLYMPCAAAMAAIWNEVGTAWTLFVAAWTTLLGYSAATIFYKVGTFATDPTGASLAIVLCLAALSVVLLIMRHTVKTMRKSAPKVIQIHQA
;
A
#
# COMPACT_ATOMS: atom_id res chain seq x y z
N PHE A 1 -6.08 -0.88 -12.36
CA PHE A 1 -5.92 0.26 -11.46
C PHE A 1 -7.22 0.43 -10.68
N GLY A 2 -7.17 0.88 -9.44
CA GLY A 2 -8.30 1.02 -8.53
C GLY A 2 -8.13 0.16 -7.29
N CYS A 3 -8.63 -1.05 -7.22
CA CYS A 3 -8.45 -1.94 -6.07
C CYS A 3 -7.94 -3.33 -6.50
N ASN A 4 -6.89 -3.82 -5.82
CA ASN A 4 -6.31 -5.13 -6.13
C ASN A 4 -7.25 -6.31 -5.75
N VAL A 5 -8.18 -6.13 -4.81
CA VAL A 5 -9.10 -7.20 -4.39
C VAL A 5 -10.03 -7.64 -5.53
N PRO A 6 -10.82 -6.73 -6.16
CA PRO A 6 -11.63 -7.11 -7.32
C PRO A 6 -10.77 -7.56 -8.51
N ALA A 7 -9.57 -6.98 -8.72
CA ALA A 7 -8.68 -7.38 -9.79
C ALA A 7 -8.26 -8.86 -9.65
N VAL A 8 -7.86 -9.28 -8.45
CA VAL A 8 -7.53 -10.67 -8.13
C VAL A 8 -8.75 -11.57 -8.28
N MET A 9 -9.91 -11.17 -7.77
CA MET A 9 -11.15 -11.95 -7.91
C MET A 9 -11.60 -12.11 -9.37
N ALA A 10 -11.32 -11.13 -10.23
CA ALA A 10 -11.64 -11.20 -11.66
C ALA A 10 -10.84 -12.29 -12.41
N THR A 11 -9.69 -12.70 -11.87
CA THR A 11 -8.89 -13.78 -12.49
C THR A 11 -9.59 -15.15 -12.51
N ARG A 12 -10.70 -15.30 -11.78
CA ARG A 12 -11.57 -16.51 -11.84
C ARG A 12 -12.11 -16.81 -13.21
N THR A 13 -12.21 -15.80 -14.08
CA THR A 13 -12.68 -15.97 -15.46
C THR A 13 -11.62 -16.52 -16.40
N MET A 14 -10.38 -16.71 -15.93
CA MET A 14 -9.30 -17.26 -16.73
C MET A 14 -9.33 -18.78 -16.73
N ASP A 15 -9.30 -19.40 -17.90
CA ASP A 15 -9.42 -20.86 -18.06
C ASP A 15 -8.19 -21.61 -17.55
N ARG A 16 -7.00 -21.01 -17.72
CA ARG A 16 -5.73 -21.65 -17.34
C ARG A 16 -5.29 -21.22 -15.94
N VAL A 17 -5.06 -22.19 -15.10
CA VAL A 17 -4.56 -21.95 -13.72
C VAL A 17 -3.20 -21.23 -13.73
N THR A 18 -2.32 -21.54 -14.70
CA THR A 18 -1.01 -20.88 -14.83
C THR A 18 -1.11 -19.40 -15.16
N ASP A 19 -2.00 -19.02 -16.07
CA ASP A 19 -2.23 -17.63 -16.47
C ASP A 19 -2.89 -16.86 -15.33
N ARG A 20 -3.83 -17.50 -14.61
CA ARG A 20 -4.44 -16.95 -13.40
C ARG A 20 -3.40 -16.67 -12.32
N ILE A 21 -2.52 -17.62 -12.02
CA ILE A 21 -1.44 -17.44 -11.04
C ILE A 21 -0.54 -16.27 -11.47
N LEU A 22 -0.12 -16.23 -12.73
CA LEU A 22 0.74 -15.18 -13.26
C LEU A 22 0.09 -13.79 -13.10
N THR A 23 -1.18 -13.66 -13.46
CA THR A 23 -1.93 -12.41 -13.33
C THR A 23 -2.08 -11.98 -11.86
N VAL A 24 -2.37 -12.93 -10.96
CA VAL A 24 -2.45 -12.68 -9.52
C VAL A 24 -1.11 -12.19 -8.95
N LEU A 25 0.02 -12.71 -9.46
CA LEU A 25 1.36 -12.29 -9.03
C LEU A 25 1.75 -10.89 -9.52
N MET A 26 1.22 -10.48 -10.67
CA MET A 26 1.46 -9.14 -11.23
C MET A 26 0.56 -8.06 -10.63
N ALA A 27 -0.65 -8.42 -10.21
CA ALA A 27 -1.65 -7.48 -9.71
C ALA A 27 -1.19 -6.58 -8.54
N PRO A 28 -0.42 -7.04 -7.54
CA PRO A 28 0.05 -6.22 -6.41
C PRO A 28 0.90 -5.01 -6.79
N PHE A 29 1.58 -5.05 -7.93
CA PHE A 29 2.43 -3.96 -8.41
C PHE A 29 1.64 -2.84 -9.07
N MET A 30 0.41 -3.12 -9.48
CA MET A 30 -0.50 -2.07 -9.98
C MET A 30 -0.94 -1.18 -8.81
N SER A 31 -0.77 0.13 -8.97
CA SER A 31 -1.16 1.09 -7.94
C SER A 31 -2.66 1.04 -7.70
N CYS A 32 -3.06 0.94 -6.45
CA CYS A 32 -4.46 1.03 -6.03
C CYS A 32 -4.81 2.46 -5.59
N GLY A 33 -6.10 2.78 -5.56
CA GLY A 33 -6.58 4.10 -5.15
C GLY A 33 -6.10 4.53 -3.76
N ALA A 34 -5.94 3.58 -2.82
CA ALA A 34 -5.44 3.86 -1.48
C ALA A 34 -3.95 4.25 -1.40
N ARG A 35 -3.16 4.03 -2.46
CA ARG A 35 -1.76 4.48 -2.53
C ARG A 35 -1.62 5.91 -3.06
N LEU A 36 -2.56 6.35 -3.90
CA LEU A 36 -2.48 7.65 -4.55
C LEU A 36 -2.35 8.82 -3.55
N PRO A 37 -3.16 8.90 -2.48
CA PRO A 37 -3.03 9.96 -1.50
C PRO A 37 -1.65 10.00 -0.81
N VAL A 38 -1.00 8.82 -0.58
CA VAL A 38 0.38 8.78 -0.05
C VAL A 38 1.36 9.41 -1.05
N TYR A 39 1.21 9.13 -2.35
CA TYR A 39 2.06 9.73 -3.38
C TYR A 39 1.87 11.23 -3.44
N VAL A 40 0.63 11.72 -3.32
CA VAL A 40 0.31 13.15 -3.31
C VAL A 40 0.91 13.82 -2.08
N LEU A 41 0.78 13.25 -0.88
CA LEU A 41 1.37 13.77 0.35
C LEU A 41 2.89 13.99 0.19
N PHE A 42 3.60 12.98 -0.31
CA PHE A 42 5.04 13.07 -0.52
C PHE A 42 5.40 14.01 -1.69
N ALA A 43 4.58 14.05 -2.74
CA ALA A 43 4.80 14.95 -3.87
C ALA A 43 4.72 16.40 -3.42
N VAL A 44 3.72 16.75 -2.63
CA VAL A 44 3.54 18.10 -2.06
C VAL A 44 4.65 18.41 -1.06
N ALA A 45 4.98 17.48 -0.17
CA ALA A 45 5.99 17.69 0.85
C ALA A 45 7.42 17.85 0.27
N PHE A 46 7.85 17.03 -0.70
CA PHE A 46 9.24 16.99 -1.17
C PHE A 46 9.43 17.50 -2.60
N PHE A 47 8.42 17.41 -3.47
CA PHE A 47 8.52 17.68 -4.90
C PHE A 47 7.47 18.68 -5.41
N PRO A 48 7.29 19.86 -4.80
CA PRO A 48 6.20 20.79 -5.11
C PRO A 48 6.17 21.25 -6.58
N LYS A 49 7.33 21.30 -7.25
CA LYS A 49 7.43 21.73 -8.67
C LYS A 49 7.20 20.61 -9.68
N ASN A 50 7.36 19.34 -9.28
CA ASN A 50 7.36 18.18 -10.18
C ASN A 50 6.50 17.02 -9.65
N GLY A 51 5.56 17.25 -8.76
CA GLY A 51 4.75 16.23 -8.12
C GLY A 51 3.98 15.34 -9.10
N GLN A 52 3.41 15.92 -10.15
CA GLN A 52 2.69 15.18 -11.19
C GLN A 52 3.61 14.18 -11.93
N ASN A 53 4.83 14.61 -12.30
CA ASN A 53 5.81 13.76 -12.95
C ASN A 53 6.30 12.63 -12.02
N LEU A 54 6.43 12.92 -10.73
CA LEU A 54 6.77 11.92 -9.72
C LEU A 54 5.70 10.82 -9.67
N VAL A 55 4.43 11.20 -9.51
CA VAL A 55 3.31 10.26 -9.43
C VAL A 55 3.23 9.43 -10.71
N PHE A 56 3.30 10.05 -11.87
CA PHE A 56 3.31 9.34 -13.16
C PHE A 56 4.49 8.36 -13.26
N GLY A 57 5.69 8.78 -12.84
CA GLY A 57 6.88 7.92 -12.78
C GLY A 57 6.68 6.69 -11.89
N LEU A 58 6.05 6.85 -10.72
CA LEU A 58 5.72 5.73 -9.82
C LEU A 58 4.77 4.73 -10.49
N TYR A 59 3.77 5.19 -11.24
CA TYR A 59 2.89 4.29 -12.00
C TYR A 59 3.68 3.49 -13.05
N LEU A 60 4.59 4.14 -13.80
CA LEU A 60 5.43 3.45 -14.78
C LEU A 60 6.37 2.43 -14.13
N ILE A 61 6.96 2.77 -12.99
CA ILE A 61 7.81 1.85 -12.20
C ILE A 61 6.99 0.64 -11.74
N GLY A 62 5.75 0.84 -11.27
CA GLY A 62 4.85 -0.25 -10.88
C GLY A 62 4.53 -1.18 -12.05
N ILE A 63 4.22 -0.64 -13.22
CA ILE A 63 3.99 -1.42 -14.44
C ILE A 63 5.26 -2.20 -14.85
N ALA A 64 6.42 -1.56 -14.82
CA ALA A 64 7.69 -2.20 -15.14
C ALA A 64 8.00 -3.37 -14.17
N ALA A 65 7.76 -3.17 -12.86
CA ALA A 65 7.92 -4.22 -11.85
C ALA A 65 6.95 -5.40 -12.07
N ALA A 66 5.69 -5.12 -12.46
CA ALA A 66 4.71 -6.14 -12.81
C ALA A 66 5.16 -6.98 -14.01
N VAL A 67 5.59 -6.33 -15.10
CA VAL A 67 6.08 -6.99 -16.32
C VAL A 67 7.34 -7.80 -16.01
N LEU A 68 8.29 -7.24 -15.28
CA LEU A 68 9.52 -7.91 -14.86
C LEU A 68 9.21 -9.16 -14.03
N THR A 69 8.34 -9.04 -13.04
CA THR A 69 7.91 -10.18 -12.21
C THR A 69 7.22 -11.23 -13.05
N GLY A 70 6.30 -10.84 -13.92
CA GLY A 70 5.63 -11.76 -14.84
C GLY A 70 6.60 -12.51 -15.74
N PHE A 71 7.56 -11.81 -16.32
CA PHE A 71 8.60 -12.41 -17.16
C PHE A 71 9.50 -13.38 -16.38
N LEU A 72 9.97 -13.00 -15.19
CA LEU A 72 10.81 -13.84 -14.34
C LEU A 72 10.08 -15.09 -13.88
N VAL A 73 8.85 -14.95 -13.39
CA VAL A 73 8.04 -16.09 -12.92
C VAL A 73 7.69 -17.03 -14.08
N LYS A 74 7.29 -16.49 -15.24
CA LYS A 74 7.04 -17.30 -16.44
C LYS A 74 8.27 -18.10 -16.85
N LYS A 75 9.43 -17.46 -16.94
CA LYS A 75 10.66 -18.10 -17.41
C LYS A 75 11.24 -19.11 -16.41
N LEU A 76 11.20 -18.80 -15.11
CA LEU A 76 11.90 -19.56 -14.08
C LEU A 76 11.03 -20.59 -13.38
N ILE A 77 9.74 -20.30 -13.20
CA ILE A 77 8.84 -21.06 -12.33
C ILE A 77 7.75 -21.77 -13.15
N LEU A 78 7.14 -21.07 -14.12
CA LEU A 78 6.00 -21.55 -14.92
C LEU A 78 6.33 -21.54 -16.44
N PRO A 79 7.29 -22.33 -16.93
CA PRO A 79 7.72 -22.29 -18.33
C PRO A 79 6.59 -22.67 -19.33
N ASP A 80 5.56 -23.38 -18.87
CA ASP A 80 4.43 -23.81 -19.69
C ASP A 80 3.27 -22.76 -19.69
N ALA A 81 3.46 -21.59 -19.08
CA ALA A 81 2.50 -20.51 -19.16
C ALA A 81 2.56 -19.84 -20.54
N GLY A 82 1.55 -19.99 -21.32
CA GLY A 82 1.42 -19.40 -22.65
C GLY A 82 1.03 -20.45 -23.70
N GLY A 83 -0.22 -20.50 -24.02
CA GLY A 83 -0.79 -21.19 -25.14
C GLY A 83 -1.72 -20.25 -25.91
N SER A 84 -1.94 -20.54 -27.16
CA SER A 84 -2.97 -19.82 -27.92
C SER A 84 -4.34 -20.01 -27.26
N PHE A 85 -4.95 -18.92 -26.87
CA PHE A 85 -6.32 -18.90 -26.40
C PHE A 85 -7.22 -18.68 -27.63
N VAL A 86 -8.00 -19.68 -27.96
CA VAL A 86 -9.05 -19.56 -28.98
C VAL A 86 -10.37 -19.67 -28.26
N MET A 87 -11.09 -18.54 -28.17
CA MET A 87 -12.43 -18.49 -27.62
C MET A 87 -13.39 -18.32 -28.78
N GLU A 88 -14.40 -19.22 -28.89
CA GLU A 88 -15.52 -18.99 -29.76
C GLU A 88 -16.24 -17.72 -29.28
N ILE A 89 -16.47 -16.79 -30.19
CA ILE A 89 -17.20 -15.56 -29.89
C ILE A 89 -18.67 -15.94 -29.76
N PRO A 90 -19.27 -15.92 -28.54
CA PRO A 90 -20.66 -16.18 -28.37
C PRO A 90 -21.52 -15.13 -29.11
N PRO A 91 -22.71 -15.45 -29.56
CA PRO A 91 -23.61 -14.49 -30.23
C PRO A 91 -23.84 -13.29 -29.28
N TYR A 92 -23.73 -12.10 -29.86
CA TYR A 92 -23.92 -10.86 -29.10
C TYR A 92 -25.38 -10.71 -28.67
N HIS A 93 -25.60 -10.64 -27.36
CA HIS A 93 -26.89 -10.33 -26.77
C HIS A 93 -26.82 -8.98 -26.04
N ILE A 94 -27.76 -8.09 -26.33
CA ILE A 94 -27.86 -6.81 -25.61
C ILE A 94 -28.19 -7.11 -24.14
N PRO A 95 -27.34 -6.68 -23.19
CA PRO A 95 -27.57 -6.95 -21.78
C PRO A 95 -28.83 -6.23 -21.28
N THR A 96 -29.70 -6.94 -20.57
CA THR A 96 -30.84 -6.32 -19.91
C THR A 96 -30.43 -5.55 -18.68
N VAL A 97 -30.88 -4.31 -18.52
CA VAL A 97 -30.58 -3.45 -17.38
C VAL A 97 -30.83 -4.15 -16.03
N LYS A 98 -32.00 -4.84 -15.94
CA LYS A 98 -32.36 -5.61 -14.73
C LYS A 98 -31.33 -6.71 -14.43
N GLY A 99 -30.86 -7.43 -15.44
CA GLY A 99 -29.90 -8.52 -15.29
C GLY A 99 -28.51 -7.98 -14.85
N VAL A 100 -28.10 -6.84 -15.41
CA VAL A 100 -26.86 -6.16 -15.01
C VAL A 100 -26.95 -5.70 -13.56
N LEU A 101 -28.02 -5.00 -13.17
CA LEU A 101 -28.21 -4.49 -11.82
C LEU A 101 -28.22 -5.59 -10.76
N ILE A 102 -28.95 -6.69 -11.00
CA ILE A 102 -28.99 -7.81 -10.06
C ILE A 102 -27.61 -8.42 -9.88
N ARG A 103 -26.91 -8.73 -10.99
CA ARG A 103 -25.56 -9.32 -10.91
C ARG A 103 -24.55 -8.39 -10.27
N THR A 104 -24.65 -7.09 -10.54
CA THR A 104 -23.78 -6.06 -9.91
C THR A 104 -24.06 -6.00 -8.43
N TRP A 105 -25.33 -5.98 -8.01
CA TRP A 105 -25.71 -5.95 -6.60
C TRP A 105 -25.23 -7.19 -5.84
N ASP A 106 -25.40 -8.38 -6.40
CA ASP A 106 -24.94 -9.63 -5.76
C ASP A 106 -23.41 -9.65 -5.58
N ARG A 107 -22.66 -9.17 -6.57
CA ARG A 107 -21.22 -9.07 -6.49
C ARG A 107 -20.78 -8.00 -5.48
N LEU A 108 -21.40 -6.82 -5.52
CA LEU A 108 -21.13 -5.70 -4.62
C LEU A 108 -21.42 -6.09 -3.17
N LYS A 109 -22.60 -6.65 -2.90
CA LYS A 109 -22.99 -7.14 -1.57
C LYS A 109 -22.00 -8.17 -1.04
N SER A 110 -21.64 -9.16 -1.86
CA SER A 110 -20.67 -10.18 -1.47
C SER A 110 -19.28 -9.59 -1.17
N PHE A 111 -18.85 -8.61 -1.97
CA PHE A 111 -17.59 -7.91 -1.77
C PHE A 111 -17.61 -7.07 -0.49
N VAL A 112 -18.61 -6.19 -0.32
CA VAL A 112 -18.72 -5.29 0.85
C VAL A 112 -18.83 -6.09 2.14
N CYS A 113 -19.67 -7.12 2.21
CA CYS A 113 -19.83 -7.92 3.42
C CYS A 113 -18.56 -8.72 3.77
N ARG A 114 -17.82 -9.21 2.78
CA ARG A 114 -16.62 -10.03 3.01
C ARG A 114 -15.39 -9.16 3.29
N ALA A 115 -15.11 -8.18 2.44
CA ALA A 115 -13.99 -7.27 2.63
C ALA A 115 -14.22 -6.32 3.82
N GLY A 116 -15.43 -5.76 3.95
CA GLY A 116 -15.78 -4.87 5.04
C GLY A 116 -15.60 -5.50 6.42
N ARG A 117 -15.99 -6.77 6.60
CA ARG A 117 -15.77 -7.49 7.87
C ARG A 117 -14.28 -7.55 8.24
N VAL A 118 -13.41 -7.82 7.28
CA VAL A 118 -11.96 -7.89 7.51
C VAL A 118 -11.42 -6.50 7.83
N ILE A 119 -11.81 -5.48 7.06
CA ILE A 119 -11.35 -4.10 7.24
C ILE A 119 -11.78 -3.57 8.60
N VAL A 120 -13.04 -3.75 9.01
CA VAL A 120 -13.55 -3.26 10.30
C VAL A 120 -12.76 -3.86 11.48
N VAL A 121 -12.49 -5.18 11.44
CA VAL A 121 -11.70 -5.84 12.48
C VAL A 121 -10.26 -5.29 12.51
N LEU A 122 -9.64 -5.11 11.34
CA LEU A 122 -8.26 -4.60 11.25
C LEU A 122 -8.16 -3.16 11.74
N VAL A 123 -9.10 -2.29 11.33
CA VAL A 123 -9.13 -0.89 11.78
C VAL A 123 -9.40 -0.81 13.29
N ALA A 124 -10.31 -1.63 13.82
CA ALA A 124 -10.54 -1.70 15.27
C ALA A 124 -9.28 -2.16 16.03
N CYS A 125 -8.55 -3.15 15.51
CA CYS A 125 -7.27 -3.57 16.09
C CYS A 125 -6.21 -2.44 16.03
N LEU A 126 -6.12 -1.71 14.92
CA LEU A 126 -5.20 -0.58 14.81
C LEU A 126 -5.56 0.54 15.77
N SER A 127 -6.84 0.87 15.91
CA SER A 127 -7.32 1.89 16.86
C SER A 127 -6.98 1.52 18.30
N ILE A 128 -7.18 0.25 18.67
CA ILE A 128 -6.80 -0.25 20.00
C ILE A 128 -5.28 -0.15 20.22
N LEU A 129 -4.46 -0.55 19.23
CA LEU A 129 -3.00 -0.46 19.34
C LEU A 129 -2.50 0.99 19.42
N ASN A 130 -3.20 1.91 18.80
CA ASN A 130 -2.89 3.34 18.84
C ASN A 130 -3.30 3.98 20.17
N SER A 131 -4.46 3.57 20.72
CA SER A 131 -4.99 4.10 22.00
C SER A 131 -4.31 3.50 23.23
N LEU A 132 -3.77 2.26 23.12
CA LEU A 132 -3.14 1.55 24.22
C LEU A 132 -1.70 2.02 24.43
N GLY A 133 -1.38 2.51 25.62
CA GLY A 133 -0.01 2.83 26.04
C GLY A 133 0.78 1.57 26.42
N THR A 134 2.10 1.65 26.36
CA THR A 134 3.02 0.58 26.79
C THR A 134 2.94 0.27 28.27
N ASP A 135 2.41 1.18 29.07
CA ASP A 135 2.12 1.06 30.49
C ASP A 135 0.71 0.52 30.81
N GLY A 136 -0.08 0.18 29.78
CA GLY A 136 -1.45 -0.29 29.92
C GLY A 136 -2.49 0.82 30.08
N SER A 137 -2.12 2.09 29.96
CA SER A 137 -3.06 3.22 29.97
C SER A 137 -3.79 3.33 28.64
N PHE A 138 -5.05 3.79 28.66
CA PHE A 138 -5.82 4.11 27.46
C PHE A 138 -5.85 5.63 27.23
N GLY A 139 -6.02 6.06 25.96
CA GLY A 139 -6.07 7.47 25.60
C GLY A 139 -4.73 8.04 25.13
N ASN A 140 -3.79 7.19 24.75
CA ASN A 140 -2.48 7.59 24.18
C ASN A 140 -2.53 7.67 22.65
N GLU A 141 -3.66 8.06 22.09
CA GLU A 141 -3.83 8.17 20.63
C GLU A 141 -2.81 9.14 20.04
N ASP A 142 -2.18 8.73 18.95
CA ASP A 142 -1.17 9.49 18.19
C ASP A 142 0.00 10.05 19.04
N SER A 143 0.26 9.42 20.19
CA SER A 143 1.37 9.78 21.08
C SER A 143 2.58 8.87 20.88
N ASP A 144 3.74 9.34 21.34
CA ASP A 144 4.98 8.56 21.32
C ASP A 144 5.00 7.40 22.34
N ARG A 145 3.99 7.31 23.22
CA ARG A 145 3.81 6.27 24.24
C ARG A 145 2.91 5.13 23.81
N SER A 146 2.26 5.22 22.65
CA SER A 146 1.36 4.16 22.18
C SER A 146 2.14 2.88 21.82
N VAL A 147 1.49 1.72 21.94
CA VAL A 147 2.04 0.44 21.50
C VAL A 147 2.37 0.48 20.01
N LEU A 148 1.59 1.20 19.22
CA LEU A 148 1.83 1.37 17.78
C LEU A 148 3.14 2.11 17.52
N SER A 149 3.45 3.13 18.31
CA SER A 149 4.71 3.90 18.22
C SER A 149 5.92 3.03 18.59
N GLU A 150 5.81 2.16 19.59
CA GLU A 150 6.87 1.24 19.99
C GLU A 150 7.14 0.18 18.91
N ILE A 151 6.09 -0.33 18.24
CA ILE A 151 6.23 -1.19 17.06
C ILE A 151 7.00 -0.44 15.97
N GLY A 152 6.66 0.82 15.71
CA GLY A 152 7.37 1.67 14.75
C GLY A 152 8.86 1.82 15.07
N ARG A 153 9.19 2.09 16.34
CA ARG A 153 10.60 2.19 16.81
C ARG A 153 11.37 0.88 16.64
N THR A 154 10.70 -0.25 16.86
CA THR A 154 11.30 -1.58 16.66
C THR A 154 11.55 -1.88 15.18
N ILE A 155 10.70 -1.39 14.27
CA ILE A 155 10.83 -1.59 12.82
C ILE A 155 11.79 -0.57 12.18
N ALA A 156 11.89 0.64 12.71
CA ALA A 156 12.70 1.73 12.14
C ALA A 156 14.14 1.33 11.78
N PRO A 157 14.89 0.56 12.61
CA PRO A 157 16.23 0.10 12.25
C PRO A 157 16.30 -0.73 10.96
N VAL A 158 15.24 -1.49 10.63
CA VAL A 158 15.15 -2.28 9.41
C VAL A 158 15.07 -1.38 8.17
N LEU A 159 14.53 -0.17 8.32
CA LEU A 159 14.41 0.81 7.23
C LEU A 159 15.65 1.71 7.09
N SER A 160 16.60 1.62 8.02
CA SER A 160 17.83 2.41 8.01
C SER A 160 18.66 2.30 6.71
N PRO A 161 18.77 1.12 6.04
CA PRO A 161 19.52 1.00 4.79
C PRO A 161 18.95 1.82 3.62
N MET A 162 17.71 2.27 3.70
CA MET A 162 17.06 3.12 2.70
C MET A 162 16.96 4.60 3.12
N GLY A 163 17.68 4.99 4.19
CA GLY A 163 17.80 6.39 4.63
C GLY A 163 16.75 6.83 5.65
N VAL A 164 15.93 5.93 6.16
CA VAL A 164 14.99 6.24 7.26
C VAL A 164 15.73 6.14 8.59
N THR A 165 15.87 7.25 9.31
CA THR A 165 16.53 7.30 10.62
C THR A 165 15.66 6.69 11.72
N GLN A 166 16.26 6.33 12.86
CA GLN A 166 15.49 5.84 14.02
C GLN A 166 14.54 6.90 14.59
N GLU A 167 14.87 8.17 14.44
CA GLU A 167 14.02 9.28 14.85
C GLU A 167 12.77 9.38 13.99
N ASN A 168 12.82 8.90 12.73
CA ASN A 168 11.70 8.86 11.81
C ASN A 168 10.87 7.56 11.96
N TRP A 169 10.62 7.15 13.21
CA TRP A 169 9.75 6.01 13.51
C TRP A 169 8.31 6.15 12.97
N PRO A 170 7.70 7.36 12.78
CA PRO A 170 6.39 7.47 12.15
C PRO A 170 6.35 6.89 10.74
N ALA A 171 7.43 7.00 9.96
CA ALA A 171 7.53 6.35 8.67
C ALA A 171 7.45 4.81 8.80
N ALA A 172 8.06 4.22 9.82
CA ALA A 172 7.98 2.78 10.09
C ALA A 172 6.56 2.36 10.52
N VAL A 173 5.87 3.17 11.32
CA VAL A 173 4.43 2.97 11.63
C VAL A 173 3.62 2.99 10.34
N GLY A 174 3.87 3.94 9.43
CA GLY A 174 3.20 4.02 8.13
C GLY A 174 3.37 2.74 7.28
N VAL A 175 4.56 2.13 7.27
CA VAL A 175 4.78 0.83 6.61
C VAL A 175 3.96 -0.27 7.28
N PHE A 176 3.95 -0.35 8.61
CA PHE A 176 3.22 -1.37 9.37
C PHE A 176 1.70 -1.24 9.18
N THR A 177 1.15 -0.05 9.38
CA THR A 177 -0.28 0.20 9.19
C THR A 177 -0.71 -0.04 7.76
N GLY A 178 0.13 0.29 6.78
CA GLY A 178 -0.13 0.06 5.36
C GLY A 178 -0.14 -1.42 4.94
N VAL A 179 0.47 -2.33 5.70
CA VAL A 179 0.30 -3.78 5.51
C VAL A 179 -1.11 -4.19 5.92
N LEU A 180 -1.64 -3.62 6.97
CA LEU A 180 -2.97 -3.95 7.48
C LEU A 180 -4.06 -3.23 6.66
N ALA A 181 -3.98 -1.91 6.58
CA ALA A 181 -4.94 -1.06 5.86
C ALA A 181 -4.20 0.12 5.21
N LYS A 182 -4.09 0.11 3.88
CA LYS A 182 -3.32 1.14 3.15
C LYS A 182 -3.94 2.53 3.22
N GLU A 183 -5.24 2.60 3.37
CA GLU A 183 -6.00 3.83 3.58
C GLU A 183 -5.70 4.50 4.93
N ALA A 184 -5.30 3.74 5.95
CA ALA A 184 -4.97 4.27 7.27
C ALA A 184 -3.57 4.95 7.32
N VAL A 185 -2.69 4.68 6.35
CA VAL A 185 -1.30 5.18 6.35
C VAL A 185 -1.22 6.68 6.48
N ILE A 186 -2.06 7.41 5.72
CA ILE A 186 -2.01 8.87 5.67
C ILE A 186 -2.47 9.46 6.99
N GLY A 187 -3.63 9.00 7.49
CA GLY A 187 -4.16 9.48 8.76
C GLY A 187 -3.14 9.28 9.87
N THR A 188 -2.61 8.06 10.05
CA THR A 188 -1.62 7.78 11.10
C THR A 188 -0.30 8.54 10.92
N MET A 189 0.19 8.70 9.69
CA MET A 189 1.42 9.47 9.45
C MET A 189 1.22 10.95 9.76
N ASN A 190 0.14 11.56 9.25
CA ASN A 190 -0.13 12.98 9.50
C ASN A 190 -0.28 13.24 11.01
N SER A 191 -1.15 12.50 11.69
CA SER A 191 -1.36 12.68 13.15
C SER A 191 -0.06 12.56 13.94
N LEU A 192 0.81 11.58 13.59
CA LEU A 192 2.07 11.37 14.29
C LEU A 192 3.08 12.50 14.02
N TYR A 193 3.22 12.96 12.78
CA TYR A 193 4.12 14.08 12.47
C TYR A 193 3.61 15.39 13.07
N GLU A 194 2.31 15.64 13.08
CA GLU A 194 1.69 16.79 13.73
C GLU A 194 1.88 16.76 15.24
N SER A 195 1.67 15.60 15.89
CA SER A 195 1.88 15.46 17.33
C SER A 195 3.34 15.70 17.71
N MET A 196 4.29 15.18 16.92
CA MET A 196 5.73 15.43 17.15
C MET A 196 6.08 16.91 16.97
N ALA A 197 5.51 17.56 15.96
CA ALA A 197 5.73 18.99 15.72
C ALA A 197 5.15 19.86 16.84
N ARG A 198 3.97 19.51 17.36
CA ARG A 198 3.34 20.19 18.52
C ARG A 198 4.21 20.05 19.77
N VAL A 199 4.71 18.85 20.06
CA VAL A 199 5.60 18.60 21.22
C VAL A 199 6.93 19.36 21.10
N GLU A 200 7.49 19.48 19.89
CA GLU A 200 8.71 20.26 19.66
C GLU A 200 8.47 21.75 19.84
N ASN A 201 7.38 22.28 19.29
CA ASN A 201 6.98 23.68 19.44
C ASN A 201 6.65 24.02 20.90
N ALA A 202 6.01 23.14 21.65
CA ALA A 202 5.72 23.33 23.08
C ALA A 202 7.00 23.36 23.95
N LYS A 203 8.06 22.65 23.56
CA LYS A 203 9.37 22.73 24.23
C LYS A 203 10.11 24.03 23.95
N GLY A 204 9.79 24.72 22.85
CA GLY A 204 10.39 25.99 22.44
C GLY A 204 9.64 27.24 22.89
N SER A 205 8.41 27.10 23.35
CA SER A 205 7.56 28.22 23.78
C SER A 205 7.04 27.95 25.19
N ASP A 206 7.26 28.88 26.10
CA ASP A 206 6.63 28.95 27.44
C ASP A 206 5.14 29.37 27.32
N ALA A 207 4.42 28.85 26.33
CA ALA A 207 3.03 29.19 26.05
C ALA A 207 2.13 28.08 26.59
N GLY A 208 1.29 28.47 27.54
CA GLY A 208 0.37 27.60 28.26
C GLY A 208 -0.53 26.79 27.34
N GLU A 209 -0.88 25.62 27.82
CA GLU A 209 -1.89 24.73 27.29
C GLU A 209 -3.15 25.51 26.96
N GLU A 210 -3.50 25.60 25.67
CA GLU A 210 -4.87 26.00 25.31
C GLU A 210 -5.80 24.91 25.86
N PRO A 211 -6.88 25.29 26.56
CA PRO A 211 -7.79 24.30 27.13
C PRO A 211 -8.47 23.53 26.01
N GLU A 212 -8.22 22.21 25.95
CA GLU A 212 -8.98 21.29 25.10
C GLU A 212 -10.47 21.48 25.40
N GLU A 213 -11.26 21.86 24.40
CA GLU A 213 -12.72 21.93 24.56
C GLU A 213 -13.25 20.56 25.01
N PRO A 214 -14.17 20.51 25.95
CA PRO A 214 -14.66 19.25 26.48
C PRO A 214 -15.35 18.45 25.36
N TRP A 215 -14.82 17.27 25.07
CA TRP A 215 -15.34 16.36 24.07
C TRP A 215 -16.85 16.16 24.22
N SER A 216 -17.60 16.49 23.18
CA SER A 216 -19.06 16.34 23.15
C SER A 216 -19.46 15.37 22.04
N PHE A 217 -19.91 14.17 22.40
CA PHE A 217 -20.40 13.15 21.46
C PHE A 217 -21.44 13.73 20.47
N LYS A 218 -22.30 14.62 20.93
CA LYS A 218 -23.34 15.24 20.10
C LYS A 218 -22.77 16.20 19.05
N ALA A 219 -21.73 16.96 19.40
CA ALA A 219 -21.02 17.83 18.47
C ALA A 219 -20.28 17.01 17.41
N THR A 220 -19.52 16.00 17.84
CA THR A 220 -18.76 15.11 16.94
C THR A 220 -19.68 14.35 15.97
N VAL A 221 -20.82 13.84 16.43
CA VAL A 221 -21.78 13.16 15.52
C VAL A 221 -22.43 14.14 14.55
N SER A 222 -22.74 15.39 14.98
CA SER A 222 -23.31 16.39 14.10
C SER A 222 -22.32 16.84 13.02
N GLU A 223 -21.06 16.96 13.38
CA GLU A 223 -19.94 17.29 12.49
C GLU A 223 -19.65 16.16 11.48
N ALA A 224 -19.66 14.90 11.94
CA ALA A 224 -19.57 13.73 11.09
C ALA A 224 -20.76 13.63 10.11
N CYS A 225 -21.98 13.98 10.53
CA CYS A 225 -23.13 14.00 9.63
C CYS A 225 -23.04 15.16 8.61
N ALA A 226 -22.53 16.31 9.01
CA ALA A 226 -22.33 17.45 8.11
C ALA A 226 -21.26 17.12 7.06
N SER A 227 -20.14 16.53 7.45
CA SER A 227 -19.08 16.11 6.53
C SER A 227 -19.53 15.07 5.50
N VAL A 228 -20.42 14.13 5.88
CA VAL A 228 -21.02 13.18 4.93
C VAL A 228 -21.90 13.89 3.89
N VAL A 229 -22.67 14.90 4.31
CA VAL A 229 -23.54 15.67 3.39
C VAL A 229 -22.69 16.53 2.43
N ASP A 230 -21.62 17.13 2.92
CA ASP A 230 -20.73 17.95 2.10
C ASP A 230 -19.90 17.09 1.12
N ASN A 231 -19.41 15.95 1.55
CA ASN A 231 -18.78 14.95 0.67
C ASN A 231 -19.77 14.39 -0.39
N LEU A 232 -21.05 14.26 -0.06
CA LEU A 232 -22.06 13.84 -1.03
C LEU A 232 -22.36 14.92 -2.09
N LYS A 233 -22.27 16.19 -1.73
CA LYS A 233 -22.33 17.30 -2.69
C LYS A 233 -21.11 17.33 -3.59
N ALA A 234 -19.91 17.19 -3.02
CA ALA A 234 -18.66 17.10 -3.78
C ALA A 234 -18.66 15.91 -4.78
N LEU A 235 -19.37 14.81 -4.47
CA LEU A 235 -19.55 13.70 -5.40
C LEU A 235 -20.30 14.11 -6.67
N SER A 236 -21.23 15.08 -6.58
CA SER A 236 -21.96 15.57 -7.77
C SER A 236 -21.03 16.32 -8.73
N ASP A 237 -20.03 17.00 -8.21
CA ASP A 237 -19.06 17.77 -8.99
C ASP A 237 -17.98 16.86 -9.58
N SER A 238 -17.61 15.79 -8.86
CA SER A 238 -16.66 14.79 -9.35
C SER A 238 -17.22 13.87 -10.46
N VAL A 239 -18.55 13.79 -10.64
CA VAL A 239 -19.14 13.11 -11.81
C VAL A 239 -18.84 13.84 -13.12
N LEU A 240 -18.53 15.14 -13.07
CA LEU A 240 -18.13 15.95 -14.21
C LEU A 240 -16.62 15.88 -14.50
N ASP A 241 -15.82 15.33 -13.57
CA ASP A 241 -14.38 15.09 -13.74
C ASP A 241 -14.04 13.59 -13.62
N PRO A 242 -14.24 12.80 -14.69
CA PRO A 242 -14.01 11.35 -14.66
C PRO A 242 -12.53 10.94 -14.48
N LEU A 243 -11.60 11.87 -14.53
CA LEU A 243 -10.17 11.65 -14.33
C LEU A 243 -9.67 12.09 -12.95
N GLY A 244 -10.52 12.78 -12.15
CA GLY A 244 -10.18 13.22 -10.80
C GLY A 244 -9.03 14.23 -10.74
N ILE A 245 -8.79 14.98 -11.82
CA ILE A 245 -7.65 15.91 -11.92
C ILE A 245 -7.98 17.20 -11.15
N ALA A 246 -9.21 17.69 -11.23
CA ALA A 246 -9.66 18.87 -10.50
C ALA A 246 -9.76 18.59 -8.98
N ALA A 247 -10.26 17.42 -8.60
CA ALA A 247 -10.35 17.02 -7.20
C ALA A 247 -8.96 16.93 -6.52
N THR A 248 -7.91 16.54 -7.24
CA THR A 248 -6.55 16.52 -6.69
C THR A 248 -5.95 17.91 -6.51
N GLU A 249 -6.36 18.91 -7.29
CA GLU A 249 -5.92 20.30 -7.12
C GLU A 249 -6.67 20.97 -5.95
N GLU A 250 -7.98 20.81 -5.83
CA GLU A 250 -8.79 21.35 -4.74
C GLU A 250 -8.51 20.66 -3.38
N GLU A 251 -8.34 19.33 -3.36
CA GLU A 251 -7.94 18.62 -2.14
C GLU A 251 -6.51 18.99 -1.72
N THR A 252 -5.62 19.28 -2.68
CA THR A 252 -4.26 19.72 -2.39
C THR A 252 -4.23 21.14 -1.84
N GLU A 253 -5.03 22.06 -2.40
CA GLU A 253 -5.13 23.44 -1.90
C GLU A 253 -5.90 23.52 -0.56
N ALA A 254 -6.96 22.76 -0.39
CA ALA A 254 -7.70 22.68 0.86
C ALA A 254 -6.87 22.02 1.99
N SER A 255 -6.07 21.01 1.66
CA SER A 255 -5.18 20.35 2.62
C SER A 255 -3.95 21.19 3.01
N LEU A 256 -3.58 22.18 2.21
CA LEU A 256 -2.47 23.10 2.49
C LEU A 256 -2.89 24.37 3.26
N SER A 257 -4.18 24.66 3.36
CA SER A 257 -4.68 25.87 4.00
C SER A 257 -4.76 25.80 5.53
N GLU A 258 -4.58 24.64 6.15
CA GLU A 258 -4.54 24.49 7.58
C GLU A 258 -3.08 24.57 8.09
N THR A 259 -2.83 25.51 8.98
CA THR A 259 -1.49 25.79 9.57
C THR A 259 -0.84 24.56 10.20
N ASP A 260 -1.64 23.62 10.72
CA ASP A 260 -1.19 22.38 11.35
C ASP A 260 -0.61 21.39 10.35
N GLN A 261 -1.18 21.28 9.15
CA GLN A 261 -0.67 20.37 8.11
C GLN A 261 0.66 20.86 7.51
N ALA A 262 0.85 22.17 7.37
CA ALA A 262 2.13 22.73 6.97
C ALA A 262 3.23 22.37 7.99
N THR A 263 2.90 22.39 9.28
CA THR A 263 3.83 22.03 10.37
C THR A 263 4.19 20.53 10.34
N GLY A 264 3.24 19.65 10.07
CA GLY A 264 3.46 18.21 9.92
C GLY A 264 4.33 17.87 8.71
N ALA A 265 4.10 18.54 7.57
CA ALA A 265 4.88 18.36 6.35
C ALA A 265 6.34 18.82 6.52
N ASP A 266 6.57 19.92 7.24
CA ASP A 266 7.92 20.40 7.55
C ASP A 266 8.66 19.45 8.51
N MET A 267 7.97 18.90 9.51
CA MET A 267 8.53 17.87 10.40
C MET A 267 8.90 16.62 9.59
N MET A 268 8.04 16.18 8.69
CA MET A 268 8.33 15.05 7.80
C MET A 268 9.57 15.31 6.92
N ARG A 269 9.71 16.50 6.32
CA ARG A 269 10.91 16.89 5.55
C ARG A 269 12.18 16.84 6.39
N ARG A 270 12.13 17.33 7.62
CA ARG A 270 13.29 17.33 8.55
C ARG A 270 13.72 15.91 8.91
N LEU A 271 12.76 15.04 9.23
CA LEU A 271 13.04 13.67 9.66
C LEU A 271 13.52 12.75 8.53
N PHE A 272 13.07 12.96 7.29
CA PHE A 272 13.60 12.24 6.12
C PHE A 272 14.98 12.77 5.69
N GLY A 273 15.27 14.03 5.92
CA GLY A 273 16.57 14.67 5.69
C GLY A 273 17.01 14.78 4.23
N SER A 274 16.43 14.02 3.28
CA SER A 274 16.74 14.10 1.86
C SER A 274 15.60 13.62 0.95
N ASP A 275 15.49 14.25 -0.21
CA ASP A 275 14.54 13.83 -1.26
C ASP A 275 14.80 12.40 -1.73
N THR A 276 16.05 11.96 -1.70
CA THR A 276 16.45 10.59 -2.05
C THR A 276 15.88 9.56 -1.08
N ALA A 277 15.87 9.84 0.23
CA ALA A 277 15.27 8.96 1.23
C ALA A 277 13.74 8.94 1.10
N ALA A 278 13.12 10.09 0.86
CA ALA A 278 11.69 10.20 0.64
C ALA A 278 11.25 9.39 -0.60
N PHE A 279 11.98 9.51 -1.71
CA PHE A 279 11.70 8.72 -2.92
C PHE A 279 11.94 7.22 -2.71
N ALA A 280 13.00 6.83 -1.99
CA ALA A 280 13.26 5.43 -1.65
C ALA A 280 12.10 4.85 -0.81
N TYR A 281 11.58 5.61 0.13
CA TYR A 281 10.41 5.22 0.91
C TYR A 281 9.16 5.06 0.03
N LEU A 282 8.93 5.97 -0.94
CA LEU A 282 7.85 5.83 -1.91
C LEU A 282 7.97 4.56 -2.77
N LEU A 283 9.20 4.19 -3.17
CA LEU A 283 9.44 2.93 -3.87
C LEU A 283 9.09 1.71 -3.01
N LEU A 284 9.41 1.77 -1.71
CA LEU A 284 8.99 0.73 -0.78
C LEU A 284 7.46 0.64 -0.74
N ILE A 285 6.76 1.76 -0.50
CA ILE A 285 5.29 1.80 -0.44
C ILE A 285 4.64 1.33 -1.75
N LEU A 286 5.25 1.62 -2.89
CA LEU A 286 4.78 1.16 -4.20
C LEU A 286 4.87 -0.36 -4.36
N LEU A 287 5.98 -0.95 -3.98
CA LEU A 287 6.33 -2.34 -4.39
C LEU A 287 6.11 -3.38 -3.28
N TYR A 288 6.03 -2.95 -1.98
CA TYR A 288 5.89 -3.88 -0.87
C TYR A 288 4.53 -4.60 -0.85
N MET A 289 4.37 -5.52 0.10
CA MET A 289 3.21 -6.37 0.28
C MET A 289 1.87 -5.60 0.14
N PRO A 290 0.90 -6.11 -0.62
CA PRO A 290 -0.43 -5.53 -0.68
C PRO A 290 -1.14 -5.64 0.69
N CYS A 291 -2.22 -4.87 0.88
CA CYS A 291 -2.97 -4.88 2.14
C CYS A 291 -3.53 -6.27 2.47
N ALA A 292 -3.82 -6.49 3.76
CA ALA A 292 -4.32 -7.77 4.26
C ALA A 292 -5.58 -8.26 3.51
N ALA A 293 -6.47 -7.36 3.10
CA ALA A 293 -7.66 -7.72 2.30
C ALA A 293 -7.28 -8.29 0.91
N ALA A 294 -6.27 -7.70 0.25
CA ALA A 294 -5.78 -8.23 -1.03
C ALA A 294 -5.05 -9.56 -0.85
N MET A 295 -4.28 -9.72 0.24
CA MET A 295 -3.64 -11.00 0.58
C MET A 295 -4.66 -12.11 0.84
N ALA A 296 -5.76 -11.80 1.53
CA ALA A 296 -6.86 -12.73 1.74
C ALA A 296 -7.54 -13.13 0.41
N ALA A 297 -7.70 -12.18 -0.52
CA ALA A 297 -8.22 -12.49 -1.85
C ALA A 297 -7.24 -13.40 -2.64
N ILE A 298 -5.95 -13.12 -2.61
CA ILE A 298 -4.91 -13.94 -3.24
C ILE A 298 -4.93 -15.35 -2.67
N TRP A 299 -5.02 -15.50 -1.35
CA TRP A 299 -5.09 -16.80 -0.70
C TRP A 299 -6.28 -17.63 -1.16
N ASN A 300 -7.44 -17.01 -1.27
CA ASN A 300 -8.64 -17.68 -1.77
C ASN A 300 -8.54 -18.11 -3.24
N GLU A 301 -7.73 -17.39 -4.06
CA GLU A 301 -7.65 -17.66 -5.51
C GLU A 301 -6.54 -18.66 -5.88
N VAL A 302 -5.38 -18.58 -5.23
CA VAL A 302 -4.20 -19.35 -5.64
C VAL A 302 -3.59 -20.20 -4.51
N GLY A 303 -4.15 -20.15 -3.31
CA GLY A 303 -3.74 -20.97 -2.17
C GLY A 303 -2.51 -20.44 -1.42
N THR A 304 -2.17 -21.12 -0.30
CA THR A 304 -1.22 -20.62 0.71
C THR A 304 0.18 -20.43 0.18
N ALA A 305 0.71 -21.40 -0.60
CA ALA A 305 2.09 -21.33 -1.09
C ALA A 305 2.35 -20.13 -1.99
N TRP A 306 1.42 -19.85 -2.91
CA TRP A 306 1.51 -18.69 -3.79
C TRP A 306 1.31 -17.38 -3.05
N THR A 307 0.44 -17.36 -2.05
CA THR A 307 0.22 -16.19 -1.20
C THR A 307 1.47 -15.82 -0.42
N LEU A 308 2.12 -16.80 0.20
CA LEU A 308 3.39 -16.58 0.90
C LEU A 308 4.50 -16.12 -0.06
N PHE A 309 4.54 -16.67 -1.27
CA PHE A 309 5.46 -16.21 -2.29
C PHE A 309 5.19 -14.75 -2.69
N VAL A 310 3.92 -14.36 -2.90
CA VAL A 310 3.56 -12.96 -3.19
C VAL A 310 4.03 -12.05 -2.06
N ALA A 311 3.72 -12.39 -0.80
CA ALA A 311 4.13 -11.59 0.35
C ALA A 311 5.65 -11.41 0.42
N ALA A 312 6.40 -12.51 0.32
CA ALA A 312 7.86 -12.48 0.38
C ALA A 312 8.46 -11.75 -0.82
N TRP A 313 7.97 -12.03 -2.03
CA TRP A 313 8.49 -11.46 -3.27
C TRP A 313 8.27 -9.95 -3.35
N THR A 314 7.04 -9.48 -3.10
CA THR A 314 6.71 -8.05 -3.18
C THR A 314 7.42 -7.25 -2.10
N THR A 315 7.47 -7.76 -0.86
CA THR A 315 8.17 -7.08 0.25
C THR A 315 9.67 -7.01 -0.03
N LEU A 316 10.28 -8.11 -0.46
CA LEU A 316 11.71 -8.14 -0.73
C LEU A 316 12.07 -7.30 -1.95
N LEU A 317 11.23 -7.31 -3.00
CA LEU A 317 11.43 -6.47 -4.18
C LEU A 317 11.33 -4.99 -3.82
N GLY A 318 10.31 -4.61 -3.04
CA GLY A 318 10.13 -3.23 -2.57
C GLY A 318 11.29 -2.76 -1.70
N TYR A 319 11.69 -3.58 -0.73
CA TYR A 319 12.83 -3.30 0.13
C TYR A 319 14.15 -3.18 -0.66
N SER A 320 14.40 -4.12 -1.58
CA SER A 320 15.60 -4.11 -2.42
C SER A 320 15.63 -2.92 -3.35
N ALA A 321 14.52 -2.59 -4.01
CA ALA A 321 14.45 -1.45 -4.91
C ALA A 321 14.70 -0.13 -4.15
N ALA A 322 14.08 0.06 -3.00
CA ALA A 322 14.27 1.23 -2.15
C ALA A 322 15.72 1.36 -1.66
N THR A 323 16.28 0.26 -1.15
CA THR A 323 17.67 0.22 -0.65
C THR A 323 18.67 0.49 -1.78
N ILE A 324 18.51 -0.16 -2.94
CA ILE A 324 19.39 0.04 -4.09
C ILE A 324 19.32 1.49 -4.56
N PHE A 325 18.12 2.05 -4.69
CA PHE A 325 17.95 3.43 -5.12
C PHE A 325 18.66 4.41 -4.17
N TYR A 326 18.43 4.28 -2.86
CA TYR A 326 19.06 5.13 -1.86
C TYR A 326 20.59 4.99 -1.88
N LYS A 327 21.10 3.76 -1.91
CA LYS A 327 22.53 3.47 -1.91
C LYS A 327 23.23 3.92 -3.19
N VAL A 328 22.56 3.89 -4.33
CA VAL A 328 23.08 4.46 -5.57
C VAL A 328 23.12 5.99 -5.49
N GLY A 329 22.07 6.62 -4.94
CA GLY A 329 22.04 8.08 -4.72
C GLY A 329 23.11 8.59 -3.74
N THR A 330 23.49 7.74 -2.78
CA THR A 330 24.52 8.05 -1.76
C THR A 330 25.85 7.34 -1.98
N PHE A 331 26.08 6.81 -3.20
CA PHE A 331 27.27 6.01 -3.52
C PHE A 331 28.60 6.77 -3.28
N ALA A 332 28.61 8.07 -3.51
CA ALA A 332 29.79 8.89 -3.31
C ALA A 332 30.25 8.99 -1.83
N THR A 333 29.35 8.77 -0.88
CA THR A 333 29.66 8.87 0.56
C THR A 333 30.11 7.56 1.18
N ASP A 334 29.56 6.41 0.72
CA ASP A 334 29.91 5.07 1.24
C ASP A 334 29.87 4.02 0.12
N PRO A 335 30.93 3.90 -0.71
CA PRO A 335 30.92 2.97 -1.86
C PRO A 335 30.98 1.50 -1.43
N THR A 336 31.62 1.17 -0.32
CA THR A 336 31.75 -0.21 0.17
C THR A 336 30.45 -0.73 0.77
N GLY A 337 29.82 0.04 1.62
CA GLY A 337 28.50 -0.31 2.19
C GLY A 337 27.41 -0.35 1.12
N ALA A 338 27.46 0.53 0.12
CA ALA A 338 26.52 0.51 -1.00
C ALA A 338 26.64 -0.76 -1.84
N SER A 339 27.86 -1.14 -2.25
CA SER A 339 28.08 -2.35 -3.04
C SER A 339 27.67 -3.63 -2.30
N LEU A 340 27.99 -3.73 -1.01
CA LEU A 340 27.58 -4.87 -0.19
C LEU A 340 26.05 -4.98 -0.08
N ALA A 341 25.36 -3.87 0.19
CA ALA A 341 23.90 -3.85 0.29
C ALA A 341 23.23 -4.28 -1.03
N ILE A 342 23.73 -3.79 -2.18
CA ILE A 342 23.21 -4.17 -3.50
C ILE A 342 23.38 -5.69 -3.73
N VAL A 343 24.55 -6.24 -3.45
CA VAL A 343 24.82 -7.68 -3.60
C VAL A 343 23.90 -8.51 -2.70
N LEU A 344 23.73 -8.12 -1.44
CA LEU A 344 22.84 -8.79 -0.50
C LEU A 344 21.38 -8.76 -0.96
N CYS A 345 20.90 -7.64 -1.45
CA CYS A 345 19.54 -7.50 -2.00
C CYS A 345 19.33 -8.42 -3.21
N LEU A 346 20.26 -8.45 -4.16
CA LEU A 346 20.17 -9.31 -5.34
C LEU A 346 20.28 -10.79 -4.97
N ALA A 347 21.12 -11.16 -4.01
CA ALA A 347 21.22 -12.50 -3.49
C ALA A 347 19.91 -12.96 -2.83
N ALA A 348 19.32 -12.12 -1.98
CA ALA A 348 18.06 -12.42 -1.32
C ALA A 348 16.89 -12.62 -2.33
N LEU A 349 16.78 -11.77 -3.35
CA LEU A 349 15.81 -11.93 -4.44
C LEU A 349 16.01 -13.25 -5.18
N SER A 350 17.27 -13.61 -5.48
CA SER A 350 17.61 -14.86 -6.15
C SER A 350 17.23 -16.09 -5.31
N VAL A 351 17.46 -16.04 -4.00
CA VAL A 351 17.11 -17.12 -3.07
C VAL A 351 15.61 -17.37 -3.05
N VAL A 352 14.78 -16.31 -2.96
CA VAL A 352 13.32 -16.46 -2.97
C VAL A 352 12.82 -17.08 -4.27
N LEU A 353 13.36 -16.68 -5.41
CA LEU A 353 13.02 -17.30 -6.71
C LEU A 353 13.43 -18.77 -6.78
N LEU A 354 14.61 -19.14 -6.26
CA LEU A 354 15.09 -20.52 -6.23
C LEU A 354 14.24 -21.41 -5.32
N ILE A 355 13.90 -20.92 -4.12
CA ILE A 355 13.00 -21.62 -3.19
C ILE A 355 11.65 -21.88 -3.87
N MET A 356 11.06 -20.88 -4.50
CA MET A 356 9.77 -21.05 -5.16
C MET A 356 9.86 -22.02 -6.36
N ARG A 357 10.92 -21.92 -7.16
CA ARG A 357 11.17 -22.87 -8.25
C ARG A 357 11.26 -24.31 -7.74
N HIS A 358 11.95 -24.53 -6.62
CA HIS A 358 12.06 -25.85 -6.01
C HIS A 358 10.71 -26.34 -5.50
N THR A 359 9.96 -25.50 -4.81
CA THR A 359 8.62 -25.82 -4.27
C THR A 359 7.64 -26.21 -5.38
N VAL A 360 7.59 -25.44 -6.47
CA VAL A 360 6.71 -25.76 -7.62
C VAL A 360 7.12 -27.05 -8.30
N LYS A 361 8.43 -27.33 -8.44
CA LYS A 361 8.90 -28.61 -8.99
C LYS A 361 8.51 -29.80 -8.13
N THR A 362 8.56 -29.68 -6.81
CA THR A 362 8.14 -30.74 -5.88
C THR A 362 6.65 -30.97 -5.93
N MET A 363 5.84 -29.91 -5.95
CA MET A 363 4.39 -30.01 -6.10
C MET A 363 3.97 -30.69 -7.41
N ARG A 364 4.66 -30.39 -8.54
CA ARG A 364 4.42 -31.05 -9.83
C ARG A 364 4.75 -32.54 -9.80
N LYS A 365 5.79 -32.94 -9.07
CA LYS A 365 6.15 -34.36 -8.94
C LYS A 365 5.15 -35.14 -8.08
N SER A 366 4.53 -34.49 -7.11
CA SER A 366 3.57 -35.10 -6.18
C SER A 366 2.13 -35.12 -6.70
N ALA A 367 1.84 -34.42 -7.81
CA ALA A 367 0.50 -34.43 -8.42
C ALA A 367 0.22 -35.78 -9.08
N PRO A 368 -0.92 -36.44 -8.79
CA PRO A 368 -1.26 -37.70 -9.43
C PRO A 368 -1.39 -37.52 -10.95
N LYS A 369 -0.89 -38.51 -11.72
CA LYS A 369 -0.84 -38.52 -13.20
C LYS A 369 -2.18 -38.20 -13.90
N VAL A 370 -3.30 -38.37 -13.23
CA VAL A 370 -4.66 -38.11 -13.74
C VAL A 370 -4.90 -36.62 -14.06
N ILE A 371 -4.19 -35.71 -13.39
CA ILE A 371 -4.34 -34.27 -13.65
C ILE A 371 -3.52 -33.82 -14.87
N GLN A 372 -2.58 -34.63 -15.34
CA GLN A 372 -1.75 -34.31 -16.50
C GLN A 372 -2.46 -34.48 -17.84
N ILE A 373 -3.58 -35.23 -17.91
CA ILE A 373 -4.28 -35.53 -19.17
C ILE A 373 -5.23 -34.36 -19.58
N HIS A 374 -5.59 -33.49 -18.67
CA HIS A 374 -6.42 -32.31 -18.98
C HIS A 374 -5.62 -31.03 -19.29
N GLN A 375 -4.29 -31.12 -19.37
CA GLN A 375 -3.40 -29.98 -19.66
C GLN A 375 -2.58 -30.16 -20.96
N ALA A 376 -2.87 -31.20 -21.75
CA ALA A 376 -2.24 -31.43 -23.05
C ALA A 376 -3.12 -30.89 -24.21
#